data_d2664d3fda811e8190e33fac4ee2b9df
#
_entry.id   d2664d3fda811e8190e33fac4ee2b9df
#
_cell.length_a   1.000
_cell.length_b   1.000
_cell.length_c   1.000
_cell.angle_alpha   90.00
_cell.angle_beta   90.00
_cell.angle_gamma   90.00
#
_symmetry.space_group_name_H-M   'P 1'
#
loop_
_entity.id
_entity.type
_entity.pdbx_description
1 polymer ?
#
loop_
_entity_poly.entity_id
_entity_poly.type
_entity_poly.pdbx_seq_one_letter_code
_entity_poly.pdbx_strand_id
1 'polypeptide(L)'
;NDVLYLPPFYHAENGSAKRLTTLLSESFFSDMAAEEAVPYGSQPDNGIVYDEVQQAAIRQALESKVMVLTGGPGTGKTTTTQGIIAAFKSRGMQILLAAPTGRAAKRMTEATGMEAKTIHRLLEYNPMDGYKRNDENPLEGDALIVDECSMIDIMLFYNLMKAIPSKMRLILVGDIDQLPSVGAGNVLRDIIDSQRIPVVRLTRIFRQAQTSRIVMNAHAINAGRFPNISN
;
A
#
# COMPACT_ATOMS: atom_id res chain seq x y z
N ASN A 1 20.93 15.81 17.97
CA ASN A 1 21.69 14.99 17.02
C ASN A 1 21.59 15.67 15.66
N ASP A 2 22.70 16.24 15.20
CA ASP A 2 22.78 16.84 13.87
C ASP A 2 22.83 15.71 12.84
N VAL A 3 21.86 15.66 11.94
CA VAL A 3 21.79 14.68 10.86
C VAL A 3 22.17 15.37 9.57
N LEU A 4 23.12 14.80 8.83
CA LEU A 4 23.59 15.32 7.56
C LEU A 4 22.83 14.65 6.41
N TYR A 5 22.18 15.43 5.57
CA TYR A 5 21.44 14.96 4.41
C TYR A 5 22.05 15.47 3.11
N LEU A 6 21.96 14.66 2.05
CA LEU A 6 22.06 15.20 0.70
C LEU A 6 20.77 15.96 0.37
N PRO A 7 20.84 17.19 -0.17
CA PRO A 7 19.68 18.06 -0.38
C PRO A 7 18.49 17.39 -1.10
N PRO A 8 18.67 16.58 -2.17
CA PRO A 8 17.55 15.93 -2.85
C PRO A 8 16.75 14.99 -1.95
N PHE A 9 17.43 14.22 -1.10
CA PHE A 9 16.77 13.28 -0.19
C PHE A 9 16.04 14.02 0.94
N TYR A 10 16.64 15.08 1.48
CA TYR A 10 15.99 15.94 2.46
C TYR A 10 14.68 16.53 1.91
N HIS A 11 14.73 17.07 0.69
CA HIS A 11 13.53 17.62 0.05
C HIS A 11 12.47 16.55 -0.23
N ALA A 12 12.87 15.37 -0.67
CA ALA A 12 11.97 14.27 -0.94
C ALA A 12 11.28 13.76 0.34
N GLU A 13 12.02 13.62 1.44
CA GLU A 13 11.48 13.19 2.72
C GLU A 13 10.50 14.20 3.31
N ASN A 14 10.92 15.47 3.41
CA ASN A 14 10.05 16.54 3.91
C ASN A 14 8.82 16.76 3.01
N GLY A 15 8.99 16.70 1.70
CA GLY A 15 7.91 16.86 0.74
C GLY A 15 6.90 15.72 0.85
N SER A 16 7.37 14.49 1.00
CA SER A 16 6.51 13.31 1.22
C SER A 16 5.74 13.42 2.53
N ALA A 17 6.41 13.79 3.63
CA ALA A 17 5.78 13.97 4.92
C ALA A 17 4.71 15.07 4.91
N LYS A 18 5.00 16.22 4.29
CA LYS A 18 4.01 17.30 4.12
C LYS A 18 2.79 16.84 3.34
N ARG A 19 2.98 16.14 2.22
CA ARG A 19 1.90 15.62 1.40
C ARG A 19 1.03 14.62 2.14
N LEU A 20 1.64 13.66 2.84
CA LEU A 20 0.90 12.72 3.69
C LEU A 20 0.10 13.46 4.77
N THR A 21 0.69 14.45 5.42
CA THR A 21 -0.01 15.26 6.43
C THR A 21 -1.18 16.03 5.84
N THR A 22 -1.03 16.60 4.64
CA THR A 22 -2.12 17.27 3.93
C THR A 22 -3.25 16.29 3.60
N LEU A 23 -2.95 15.12 3.03
CA LEU A 23 -3.95 14.09 2.75
C LEU A 23 -4.72 13.67 4.01
N LEU A 24 -4.04 13.54 5.15
CA LEU A 24 -4.67 13.17 6.42
C LEU A 24 -5.54 14.30 6.99
N SER A 25 -5.14 15.56 6.85
CA SER A 25 -5.91 16.70 7.38
C SER A 25 -7.19 16.98 6.59
N GLU A 26 -7.16 16.80 5.27
CA GLU A 26 -8.33 17.01 4.41
C GLU A 26 -9.41 15.93 4.62
N SER A 27 -9.05 14.74 5.09
CA SER A 27 -10.04 13.69 5.42
C SER A 27 -11.01 14.12 6.53
N PHE A 28 -10.57 14.97 7.47
CA PHE A 28 -11.38 15.40 8.60
C PHE A 28 -12.57 16.28 8.21
N PHE A 29 -12.50 16.94 7.06
CA PHE A 29 -13.55 17.86 6.60
C PHE A 29 -14.51 17.23 5.58
N SER A 30 -14.11 16.18 4.85
CA SER A 30 -14.96 15.57 3.82
C SER A 30 -15.85 14.44 4.35
N ASP A 31 -15.43 13.76 5.42
CA ASP A 31 -16.15 12.61 5.97
C ASP A 31 -17.33 12.99 6.86
N MET A 32 -17.42 14.24 7.32
CA MET A 32 -18.63 14.75 8.01
C MET A 32 -19.87 14.86 7.11
N ALA A 33 -19.69 14.78 5.78
CA ALA A 33 -20.80 14.91 4.81
C ALA A 33 -21.25 13.56 4.19
N ALA A 34 -20.59 12.46 4.47
CA ALA A 34 -20.82 11.16 3.82
C ALA A 34 -20.94 9.99 4.82
N GLU A 35 -21.66 10.19 5.93
CA GLU A 35 -22.07 9.08 6.80
C GLU A 35 -23.25 8.30 6.21
N GLU A 36 -23.01 7.50 5.18
CA GLU A 36 -23.73 6.22 5.07
C GLU A 36 -22.79 5.16 5.64
N ALA A 37 -22.93 4.87 6.93
CA ALA A 37 -22.21 3.82 7.60
C ALA A 37 -22.32 2.51 6.83
N VAL A 38 -21.21 1.91 6.48
CA VAL A 38 -21.23 0.54 5.95
C VAL A 38 -21.87 -0.34 7.00
N PRO A 39 -22.97 -1.06 6.70
CA PRO A 39 -23.64 -1.90 7.67
C PRO A 39 -22.63 -2.87 8.29
N TYR A 40 -22.62 -2.93 9.61
CA TYR A 40 -21.76 -3.84 10.34
C TYR A 40 -22.01 -5.27 9.86
N GLY A 41 -21.00 -5.89 9.21
CA GLY A 41 -21.13 -7.27 8.69
C GLY A 41 -21.30 -7.41 7.17
N SER A 42 -21.42 -6.32 6.38
CA SER A 42 -21.45 -6.45 4.93
C SER A 42 -20.05 -6.83 4.42
N GLN A 43 -19.92 -8.07 3.94
CA GLN A 43 -18.76 -8.53 3.21
C GLN A 43 -18.89 -8.15 1.73
N PRO A 44 -17.78 -7.88 1.03
CA PRO A 44 -17.83 -7.74 -0.42
C PRO A 44 -18.40 -9.00 -1.05
N ASP A 45 -19.37 -8.84 -1.95
CA ASP A 45 -20.01 -9.96 -2.66
C ASP A 45 -19.10 -10.45 -3.80
N ASN A 46 -17.98 -11.06 -3.42
CA ASN A 46 -17.00 -11.64 -4.34
C ASN A 46 -16.77 -13.15 -4.08
N GLY A 47 -17.62 -13.78 -3.26
CA GLY A 47 -17.55 -15.20 -2.93
C GLY A 47 -16.37 -15.61 -2.04
N ILE A 48 -15.60 -14.64 -1.52
CA ILE A 48 -14.45 -14.90 -0.64
C ILE A 48 -14.87 -14.71 0.81
N VAL A 49 -14.54 -15.65 1.67
CA VAL A 49 -14.74 -15.54 3.12
C VAL A 49 -13.51 -14.91 3.75
N TYR A 50 -13.68 -13.72 4.32
CA TYR A 50 -12.62 -12.97 5.00
C TYR A 50 -12.65 -13.25 6.50
N ASP A 51 -11.47 -13.37 7.11
CA ASP A 51 -11.38 -13.43 8.58
C ASP A 51 -11.59 -12.02 9.19
N GLU A 52 -11.67 -11.94 10.52
CA GLU A 52 -11.97 -10.72 11.25
C GLU A 52 -10.95 -9.60 10.97
N VAL A 53 -9.66 -9.94 10.86
CA VAL A 53 -8.59 -8.94 10.60
C VAL A 53 -8.67 -8.44 9.16
N GLN A 54 -8.95 -9.33 8.21
CA GLN A 54 -9.16 -8.96 6.81
C GLN A 54 -10.40 -8.07 6.64
N GLN A 55 -11.50 -8.41 7.33
CA GLN A 55 -12.71 -7.58 7.35
C GLN A 55 -12.44 -6.20 7.96
N ALA A 56 -11.67 -6.14 9.06
CA ALA A 56 -11.25 -4.88 9.66
C ALA A 56 -10.41 -4.04 8.69
N ALA A 57 -9.50 -4.67 7.92
CA ALA A 57 -8.71 -3.98 6.90
C ALA A 57 -9.58 -3.40 5.78
N ILE A 58 -10.59 -4.16 5.31
CA ILE A 58 -11.51 -3.69 4.28
C ILE A 58 -12.33 -2.49 4.77
N ARG A 59 -12.85 -2.54 6.00
CA ARG A 59 -13.55 -1.39 6.62
C ARG A 59 -12.63 -0.19 6.76
N GLN A 60 -11.43 -0.40 7.33
CA GLN A 60 -10.46 0.68 7.52
C GLN A 60 -10.08 1.36 6.19
N ALA A 61 -9.98 0.61 5.09
CA ALA A 61 -9.73 1.19 3.77
C ALA A 61 -10.86 2.10 3.28
N LEU A 62 -12.10 1.78 3.64
CA LEU A 62 -13.26 2.62 3.34
C LEU A 62 -13.35 3.88 4.21
N GLU A 63 -12.85 3.83 5.43
CA GLU A 63 -12.89 4.92 6.41
C GLU A 63 -11.69 5.84 6.33
N SER A 64 -10.53 5.34 5.91
CA SER A 64 -9.28 6.11 5.90
C SER A 64 -8.96 6.72 4.56
N LYS A 65 -8.34 7.89 4.60
CA LYS A 65 -7.76 8.55 3.42
C LYS A 65 -6.45 7.88 3.00
N VAL A 66 -5.62 7.55 3.98
CA VAL A 66 -4.38 6.80 3.80
C VAL A 66 -4.37 5.64 4.79
N MET A 67 -3.99 4.45 4.34
CA MET A 67 -3.89 3.25 5.16
C MET A 67 -2.71 2.40 4.72
N VAL A 68 -2.10 1.69 5.66
CA VAL A 68 -1.10 0.65 5.40
C VAL A 68 -1.68 -0.73 5.71
N LEU A 69 -1.57 -1.65 4.75
CA LEU A 69 -1.83 -3.07 4.92
C LEU A 69 -0.49 -3.82 4.88
N THR A 70 -0.07 -4.40 5.99
CA THR A 70 1.19 -5.14 6.07
C THR A 70 1.00 -6.56 6.57
N GLY A 71 1.95 -7.42 6.25
CA GLY A 71 1.97 -8.82 6.69
C GLY A 71 3.00 -9.63 5.92
N GLY A 72 3.49 -10.69 6.51
CA GLY A 72 4.46 -11.60 5.91
C GLY A 72 3.91 -12.43 4.74
N PRO A 73 4.73 -13.30 4.17
CA PRO A 73 4.30 -14.18 3.10
C PRO A 73 3.19 -15.14 3.58
N GLY A 74 2.15 -15.35 2.75
CA GLY A 74 1.06 -16.27 3.05
C GLY A 74 0.04 -15.78 4.07
N THR A 75 0.07 -14.51 4.46
CA THR A 75 -0.89 -13.91 5.42
C THR A 75 -2.17 -13.37 4.76
N GLY A 76 -2.31 -13.51 3.45
CA GLY A 76 -3.53 -13.12 2.73
C GLY A 76 -3.60 -11.66 2.30
N LYS A 77 -2.46 -10.96 2.17
CA LYS A 77 -2.43 -9.56 1.65
C LYS A 77 -3.19 -9.44 0.32
N THR A 78 -2.89 -10.30 -0.64
CA THR A 78 -3.53 -10.29 -1.97
C THR A 78 -5.05 -10.48 -1.86
N THR A 79 -5.51 -11.42 -1.05
CA THR A 79 -6.93 -11.68 -0.80
C THR A 79 -7.62 -10.46 -0.16
N THR A 80 -6.97 -9.86 0.83
CA THR A 80 -7.47 -8.63 1.48
C THR A 80 -7.54 -7.46 0.50
N THR A 81 -6.52 -7.32 -0.35
CA THR A 81 -6.51 -6.30 -1.42
C THR A 81 -7.67 -6.50 -2.39
N GLN A 82 -7.98 -7.74 -2.78
CA GLN A 82 -9.17 -8.03 -3.60
C GLN A 82 -10.47 -7.61 -2.90
N GLY A 83 -10.56 -7.82 -1.58
CA GLY A 83 -11.69 -7.36 -0.77
C GLY A 83 -11.83 -5.84 -0.74
N ILE A 84 -10.70 -5.12 -0.58
CA ILE A 84 -10.68 -3.65 -0.64
C ILE A 84 -11.12 -3.16 -2.02
N ILE A 85 -10.61 -3.77 -3.09
CA ILE A 85 -11.01 -3.43 -4.46
C ILE A 85 -12.52 -3.66 -4.66
N ALA A 86 -13.05 -4.79 -4.22
CA ALA A 86 -14.49 -5.09 -4.32
C ALA A 86 -15.33 -4.07 -3.56
N ALA A 87 -14.91 -3.69 -2.36
CA ALA A 87 -15.58 -2.68 -1.55
C ALA A 87 -15.52 -1.27 -2.17
N PHE A 88 -14.43 -0.89 -2.81
CA PHE A 88 -14.34 0.37 -3.55
C PHE A 88 -15.21 0.35 -4.81
N LYS A 89 -15.22 -0.76 -5.56
CA LYS A 89 -16.07 -0.94 -6.75
C LYS A 89 -17.56 -0.86 -6.42
N SER A 90 -18.00 -1.44 -5.30
CA SER A 90 -19.40 -1.36 -4.89
C SER A 90 -19.88 0.06 -4.59
N ARG A 91 -18.95 0.99 -4.36
CA ARG A 91 -19.20 2.43 -4.21
C ARG A 91 -19.01 3.23 -5.51
N GLY A 92 -18.81 2.56 -6.63
CA GLY A 92 -18.59 3.21 -7.93
C GLY A 92 -17.26 3.93 -8.07
N MET A 93 -16.26 3.65 -7.18
CA MET A 93 -14.98 4.33 -7.18
C MET A 93 -14.09 3.87 -8.34
N GLN A 94 -13.41 4.82 -8.97
CA GLN A 94 -12.35 4.55 -9.93
C GLN A 94 -11.04 4.22 -9.21
N ILE A 95 -10.52 3.00 -9.41
CA ILE A 95 -9.37 2.47 -8.69
C ILE A 95 -8.17 2.40 -9.64
N LEU A 96 -7.04 2.94 -9.20
CA LEU A 96 -5.74 2.76 -9.82
C LEU A 96 -4.95 1.72 -9.04
N LEU A 97 -4.25 0.85 -9.76
CA LEU A 97 -3.38 -0.17 -9.19
C LEU A 97 -1.94 0.05 -9.64
N ALA A 98 -1.00 0.04 -8.70
CA ALA A 98 0.40 0.23 -9.00
C ALA A 98 1.33 -0.67 -8.17
N ALA A 99 2.54 -0.86 -8.67
CA ALA A 99 3.62 -1.54 -7.96
C ALA A 99 4.98 -0.96 -8.40
N PRO A 100 6.04 -1.10 -7.60
CA PRO A 100 7.37 -0.57 -7.96
C PRO A 100 8.02 -1.27 -9.15
N THR A 101 7.69 -2.55 -9.39
CA THR A 101 8.32 -3.37 -10.43
C THR A 101 7.31 -3.94 -11.41
N GLY A 102 7.75 -4.22 -12.66
CA GLY A 102 6.89 -4.84 -13.69
C GLY A 102 6.39 -6.23 -13.27
N ARG A 103 7.22 -7.01 -12.54
CA ARG A 103 6.82 -8.33 -12.05
C ARG A 103 5.71 -8.23 -11.01
N ALA A 104 5.81 -7.28 -10.09
CA ALA A 104 4.79 -7.05 -9.08
C ALA A 104 3.49 -6.52 -9.71
N ALA A 105 3.58 -5.57 -10.65
CA ALA A 105 2.41 -5.07 -11.37
C ALA A 105 1.70 -6.19 -12.15
N LYS A 106 2.45 -7.07 -12.84
CA LYS A 106 1.87 -8.22 -13.53
C LYS A 106 1.14 -9.17 -12.57
N ARG A 107 1.77 -9.53 -11.45
CA ARG A 107 1.12 -10.36 -10.42
C ARG A 107 -0.17 -9.72 -9.88
N MET A 108 -0.13 -8.41 -9.62
CA MET A 108 -1.30 -7.67 -9.16
C MET A 108 -2.43 -7.69 -10.20
N THR A 109 -2.10 -7.54 -11.50
CA THR A 109 -3.08 -7.67 -12.59
C THR A 109 -3.69 -9.06 -12.63
N GLU A 110 -2.87 -10.11 -12.58
CA GLU A 110 -3.33 -11.51 -12.61
C GLU A 110 -4.23 -11.83 -11.40
N ALA A 111 -3.87 -11.34 -10.21
CA ALA A 111 -4.62 -11.58 -8.99
C ALA A 111 -5.96 -10.82 -8.93
N THR A 112 -6.01 -9.60 -9.46
CA THR A 112 -7.19 -8.72 -9.30
C THR A 112 -8.10 -8.66 -10.52
N GLY A 113 -7.60 -9.14 -11.69
CA GLY A 113 -8.28 -8.98 -12.98
C GLY A 113 -8.34 -7.53 -13.48
N MET A 114 -7.63 -6.61 -12.83
CA MET A 114 -7.57 -5.19 -13.21
C MET A 114 -6.15 -4.84 -13.64
N GLU A 115 -6.00 -3.96 -14.63
CA GLU A 115 -4.67 -3.50 -15.04
C GLU A 115 -3.95 -2.78 -13.90
N ALA A 116 -2.81 -3.30 -13.49
CA ALA A 116 -1.87 -2.64 -12.61
C ALA A 116 -0.65 -2.19 -13.41
N LYS A 117 -0.15 -0.98 -13.11
CA LYS A 117 1.00 -0.37 -13.78
C LYS A 117 2.19 -0.32 -12.83
N THR A 118 3.40 -0.24 -13.39
CA THR A 118 4.52 0.21 -12.53
C THR A 118 4.30 1.66 -12.15
N ILE A 119 4.81 2.08 -10.97
CA ILE A 119 4.71 3.48 -10.54
C ILE A 119 5.26 4.42 -11.62
N HIS A 120 6.38 4.07 -12.26
CA HIS A 120 6.96 4.86 -13.35
C HIS A 120 5.99 4.99 -14.55
N ARG A 121 5.31 3.92 -14.95
CA ARG A 121 4.31 3.97 -16.02
C ARG A 121 3.05 4.73 -15.62
N LEU A 122 2.62 4.59 -14.37
CA LEU A 122 1.47 5.32 -13.83
C LEU A 122 1.73 6.83 -13.85
N LEU A 123 2.97 7.22 -13.49
CA LEU A 123 3.40 8.62 -13.48
C LEU A 123 3.87 9.12 -14.85
N GLU A 124 3.79 8.31 -15.90
CA GLU A 124 4.19 8.67 -17.26
C GLU A 124 5.65 9.18 -17.31
N TYR A 125 6.56 8.43 -16.67
CA TYR A 125 7.97 8.79 -16.60
C TYR A 125 8.64 8.71 -17.98
N ASN A 126 9.35 9.80 -18.32
CA ASN A 126 10.22 9.88 -19.49
C ASN A 126 11.62 10.29 -19.02
N PRO A 127 12.69 9.61 -19.44
CA PRO A 127 14.07 9.97 -19.04
C PRO A 127 14.49 11.40 -19.39
N MET A 128 13.92 12.00 -20.42
CA MET A 128 14.25 13.36 -20.84
C MET A 128 13.44 14.43 -20.09
N ASP A 129 12.14 14.17 -19.83
CA ASP A 129 11.19 15.15 -19.31
C ASP A 129 10.82 14.88 -17.83
N GLY A 130 11.24 13.73 -17.29
CA GLY A 130 10.88 13.30 -15.93
C GLY A 130 9.45 12.74 -15.84
N TYR A 131 8.78 13.00 -14.72
CA TYR A 131 7.43 12.53 -14.45
C TYR A 131 6.39 13.54 -14.95
N LYS A 132 5.51 13.12 -15.87
CA LYS A 132 4.43 13.97 -16.40
C LYS A 132 3.26 14.12 -15.44
N ARG A 133 2.98 13.09 -14.63
CA ARG A 133 1.99 13.17 -13.55
C ARG A 133 2.66 13.75 -12.31
N ASN A 134 2.14 14.86 -11.83
CA ASN A 134 2.68 15.66 -10.73
C ASN A 134 1.60 16.60 -10.17
N ASP A 135 1.96 17.63 -9.41
CA ASP A 135 1.05 18.62 -8.81
C ASP A 135 0.20 19.38 -9.81
N GLU A 136 0.76 19.68 -11.00
CA GLU A 136 0.09 20.43 -12.06
C GLU A 136 -0.77 19.52 -12.94
N ASN A 137 -0.43 18.25 -13.02
CA ASN A 137 -1.14 17.23 -13.79
C ASN A 137 -1.33 15.95 -12.95
N PRO A 138 -2.22 15.98 -11.94
CA PRO A 138 -2.39 14.88 -11.00
C PRO A 138 -3.00 13.64 -11.65
N LEU A 139 -2.92 12.54 -10.92
CA LEU A 139 -3.61 11.29 -11.27
C LEU A 139 -5.13 11.48 -11.22
N GLU A 140 -5.83 10.77 -12.09
CA GLU A 140 -7.28 10.76 -12.16
C GLU A 140 -7.79 9.44 -11.57
N GLY A 141 -8.73 9.52 -10.62
CA GLY A 141 -9.30 8.38 -9.92
C GLY A 141 -9.67 8.73 -8.47
N ASP A 142 -10.30 7.79 -7.78
CA ASP A 142 -10.79 7.96 -6.41
C ASP A 142 -9.91 7.24 -5.38
N ALA A 143 -9.25 6.17 -5.79
CA ALA A 143 -8.35 5.41 -4.94
C ALA A 143 -7.13 4.89 -5.70
N LEU A 144 -5.98 4.92 -5.06
CA LEU A 144 -4.74 4.29 -5.53
C LEU A 144 -4.32 3.21 -4.53
N ILE A 145 -4.15 1.99 -5.02
CA ILE A 145 -3.60 0.87 -4.24
C ILE A 145 -2.21 0.57 -4.78
N VAL A 146 -1.21 0.63 -3.92
CA VAL A 146 0.19 0.36 -4.27
C VAL A 146 0.65 -0.89 -3.53
N ASP A 147 1.05 -1.92 -4.27
CA ASP A 147 1.59 -3.16 -3.71
C ASP A 147 3.12 -3.17 -3.71
N GLU A 148 3.71 -4.06 -2.92
CA GLU A 148 5.16 -4.22 -2.71
C GLU A 148 5.86 -2.92 -2.26
N CYS A 149 5.21 -2.15 -1.37
CA CYS A 149 5.69 -0.84 -0.94
C CYS A 149 7.03 -0.86 -0.19
N SER A 150 7.48 -2.02 0.33
CA SER A 150 8.81 -2.17 0.92
C SER A 150 9.96 -1.87 -0.06
N MET A 151 9.69 -2.01 -1.38
CA MET A 151 10.67 -1.78 -2.44
C MET A 151 10.71 -0.32 -2.93
N ILE A 152 9.88 0.57 -2.40
CA ILE A 152 9.79 1.97 -2.85
C ILE A 152 10.82 2.81 -2.10
N ASP A 153 11.73 3.45 -2.84
CA ASP A 153 12.65 4.44 -2.30
C ASP A 153 12.00 5.82 -2.10
N ILE A 154 12.68 6.70 -1.37
CA ILE A 154 12.13 8.01 -1.02
C ILE A 154 11.90 8.91 -2.25
N MET A 155 12.73 8.79 -3.28
CA MET A 155 12.60 9.61 -4.49
C MET A 155 11.38 9.19 -5.32
N LEU A 156 11.18 7.87 -5.49
CA LEU A 156 10.01 7.35 -6.18
C LEU A 156 8.72 7.66 -5.41
N PHE A 157 8.77 7.50 -4.08
CA PHE A 157 7.63 7.82 -3.22
C PHE A 157 7.27 9.31 -3.28
N TYR A 158 8.25 10.19 -3.23
CA TYR A 158 8.04 11.63 -3.33
C TYR A 158 7.36 12.03 -4.66
N ASN A 159 7.82 11.48 -5.78
CA ASN A 159 7.20 11.75 -7.07
C ASN A 159 5.78 11.17 -7.15
N LEU A 160 5.52 10.00 -6.56
CA LEU A 160 4.18 9.44 -6.43
C LEU A 160 3.28 10.38 -5.62
N MET A 161 3.73 10.83 -4.46
CA MET A 161 2.97 11.74 -3.59
C MET A 161 2.63 13.07 -4.26
N LYS A 162 3.48 13.58 -5.12
CA LYS A 162 3.20 14.78 -5.91
C LYS A 162 2.04 14.61 -6.89
N ALA A 163 1.86 13.41 -7.41
CA ALA A 163 0.83 13.12 -8.40
C ALA A 163 -0.53 12.74 -7.79
N ILE A 164 -0.60 12.48 -6.49
CA ILE A 164 -1.84 12.10 -5.79
C ILE A 164 -2.63 13.37 -5.44
N PRO A 165 -3.84 13.56 -6.04
CA PRO A 165 -4.71 14.67 -5.65
C PRO A 165 -5.31 14.44 -4.26
N SER A 166 -5.70 15.53 -3.59
CA SER A 166 -6.22 15.51 -2.22
C SER A 166 -7.48 14.64 -2.05
N LYS A 167 -8.31 14.54 -3.08
CA LYS A 167 -9.52 13.70 -3.08
C LYS A 167 -9.25 12.20 -3.14
N MET A 168 -8.06 11.76 -3.61
CA MET A 168 -7.74 10.34 -3.82
C MET A 168 -7.37 9.64 -2.51
N ARG A 169 -7.90 8.43 -2.30
CA ARG A 169 -7.46 7.53 -1.21
C ARG A 169 -6.18 6.82 -1.59
N LEU A 170 -5.32 6.55 -0.60
CA LEU A 170 -4.05 5.85 -0.80
C LEU A 170 -3.95 4.63 0.12
N ILE A 171 -3.87 3.45 -0.47
CA ILE A 171 -3.65 2.20 0.24
C ILE A 171 -2.26 1.67 -0.10
N LEU A 172 -1.40 1.60 0.90
CA LEU A 172 -0.04 1.08 0.79
C LEU A 172 0.00 -0.37 1.29
N VAL A 173 0.32 -1.30 0.40
CA VAL A 173 0.41 -2.72 0.72
C VAL A 173 1.86 -3.17 0.66
N GLY A 174 2.34 -3.90 1.67
CA GLY A 174 3.71 -4.37 1.67
C GLY A 174 4.05 -5.26 2.86
N ASP A 175 5.27 -5.70 2.90
CA ASP A 175 5.81 -6.53 3.96
C ASP A 175 7.04 -5.82 4.55
N ILE A 176 6.94 -5.36 5.80
CA ILE A 176 8.02 -4.62 6.47
C ILE A 176 9.25 -5.48 6.77
N ASP A 177 9.10 -6.80 6.74
CA ASP A 177 10.17 -7.76 7.02
C ASP A 177 10.89 -8.21 5.74
N GLN A 178 10.40 -7.78 4.55
CA GLN A 178 11.13 -7.96 3.30
C GLN A 178 12.29 -6.98 3.16
N LEU A 179 13.19 -7.30 2.22
CA LEU A 179 14.31 -6.41 1.90
C LEU A 179 13.81 -5.01 1.53
N PRO A 180 14.46 -3.97 2.06
CA PRO A 180 14.12 -2.60 1.72
C PRO A 180 14.46 -2.28 0.25
N SER A 181 14.09 -1.09 -0.20
CA SER A 181 14.47 -0.56 -1.50
C SER A 181 15.99 -0.53 -1.69
N VAL A 182 16.45 -0.64 -2.94
CA VAL A 182 17.86 -0.44 -3.29
C VAL A 182 18.24 1.03 -3.19
N GLY A 183 17.32 1.95 -3.48
CA GLY A 183 17.47 3.39 -3.29
C GLY A 183 17.35 3.83 -1.83
N ALA A 184 17.67 5.08 -1.56
CA ALA A 184 17.65 5.64 -0.21
C ALA A 184 16.23 5.69 0.39
N GLY A 185 16.15 5.49 1.71
CA GLY A 185 14.92 5.57 2.50
C GLY A 185 14.30 4.19 2.81
N ASN A 186 13.56 4.15 3.90
CA ASN A 186 12.79 2.97 4.34
C ASN A 186 11.32 3.38 4.51
N VAL A 187 10.75 3.87 3.41
CA VAL A 187 9.47 4.60 3.38
C VAL A 187 8.35 3.88 4.10
N LEU A 188 8.13 2.59 3.80
CA LEU A 188 7.04 1.84 4.42
C LEU A 188 7.22 1.71 5.94
N ARG A 189 8.43 1.45 6.39
CA ARG A 189 8.77 1.33 7.82
C ARG A 189 8.58 2.67 8.52
N ASP A 190 9.12 3.75 7.96
CA ASP A 190 9.05 5.10 8.52
C ASP A 190 7.59 5.57 8.65
N ILE A 191 6.74 5.27 7.66
CA ILE A 191 5.30 5.54 7.72
C ILE A 191 4.66 4.77 8.88
N ILE A 192 4.96 3.49 9.04
CA ILE A 192 4.42 2.65 10.12
C ILE A 192 4.91 3.14 11.48
N ASP A 193 6.20 3.44 11.61
CA ASP A 193 6.81 3.87 12.87
C ASP A 193 6.36 5.27 13.29
N SER A 194 5.90 6.09 12.34
CA SER A 194 5.31 7.41 12.62
C SER A 194 4.02 7.34 13.45
N GLN A 195 3.31 6.21 13.43
CA GLN A 195 2.01 5.98 14.09
C GLN A 195 0.92 7.01 13.74
N ARG A 196 1.08 7.72 12.61
CA ARG A 196 0.14 8.75 12.14
C ARG A 196 -0.89 8.22 11.16
N ILE A 197 -0.62 7.07 10.57
CA ILE A 197 -1.45 6.44 9.53
C ILE A 197 -1.97 5.11 10.08
N PRO A 198 -3.26 4.80 9.87
CA PRO A 198 -3.81 3.50 10.23
C PRO A 198 -3.05 2.35 9.59
N VAL A 199 -2.67 1.37 10.40
CA VAL A 199 -1.91 0.18 9.98
C VAL A 199 -2.69 -1.07 10.36
N VAL A 200 -3.03 -1.90 9.38
CA VAL A 200 -3.56 -3.24 9.63
C VAL A 200 -2.47 -4.26 9.36
N ARG A 201 -2.17 -5.08 10.37
CA ARG A 201 -1.16 -6.14 10.30
C ARG A 201 -1.83 -7.50 10.17
N LEU A 202 -1.60 -8.18 9.06
CA LEU A 202 -2.03 -9.56 8.85
C LEU A 202 -0.96 -10.50 9.42
N THR A 203 -1.28 -11.20 10.48
CA THR A 203 -0.34 -12.11 11.17
C THR A 203 -0.67 -13.58 10.98
N ARG A 204 -1.91 -13.91 10.58
CA ARG A 204 -2.36 -15.29 10.40
C ARG A 204 -1.83 -15.86 9.10
N ILE A 205 -1.07 -16.95 9.19
CA ILE A 205 -0.64 -17.73 8.01
C ILE A 205 -1.76 -18.69 7.63
N PHE A 206 -2.28 -18.57 6.41
CA PHE A 206 -3.35 -19.45 5.94
C PHE A 206 -2.86 -20.86 5.66
N ARG A 207 -3.76 -21.85 5.79
CA ARG A 207 -3.44 -23.28 5.71
C ARG A 207 -2.66 -23.68 4.47
N GLN A 208 -3.00 -23.14 3.30
CA GLN A 208 -2.27 -23.40 2.05
C GLN A 208 -0.82 -22.93 2.09
N ALA A 209 -0.54 -21.84 2.82
CA ALA A 209 0.81 -21.32 2.99
C ALA A 209 1.59 -22.06 4.09
N GLN A 210 0.92 -22.66 5.06
CA GLN A 210 1.54 -23.44 6.13
C GLN A 210 2.23 -24.72 5.62
N THR A 211 1.82 -25.25 4.47
CA THR A 211 2.48 -26.39 3.82
C THR A 211 3.76 -26.00 3.08
N SER A 212 3.96 -24.72 2.82
CA SER A 212 5.16 -24.21 2.17
C SER A 212 6.30 -24.05 3.17
N ARG A 213 7.34 -24.85 3.04
CA ARG A 213 8.57 -24.71 3.85
C ARG A 213 9.21 -23.34 3.71
N ILE A 214 9.14 -22.75 2.52
CA ILE A 214 9.68 -21.40 2.25
C ILE A 214 8.97 -20.37 3.12
N VAL A 215 7.62 -20.42 3.17
CA VAL A 215 6.81 -19.50 3.97
C VAL A 215 7.09 -19.69 5.46
N MET A 216 7.07 -20.95 5.94
CA MET A 216 7.29 -21.25 7.34
C MET A 216 8.71 -20.87 7.80
N ASN A 217 9.73 -21.10 6.96
CA ASN A 217 11.09 -20.70 7.23
C ASN A 217 11.27 -19.18 7.23
N ALA A 218 10.62 -18.45 6.33
CA ALA A 218 10.64 -17.00 6.34
C ALA A 218 10.10 -16.43 7.67
N HIS A 219 8.95 -16.94 8.13
CA HIS A 219 8.41 -16.55 9.44
C HIS A 219 9.31 -16.97 10.63
N ALA A 220 9.95 -18.13 10.55
CA ALA A 220 10.89 -18.56 11.58
C ALA A 220 12.10 -17.61 11.68
N ILE A 221 12.69 -17.25 10.55
CA ILE A 221 13.82 -16.31 10.45
C ILE A 221 13.43 -14.94 10.99
N ASN A 222 12.27 -14.40 10.59
CA ASN A 222 11.76 -13.12 11.07
C ASN A 222 11.53 -13.11 12.59
N ALA A 223 11.18 -14.27 13.15
CA ALA A 223 11.03 -14.45 14.59
C ALA A 223 12.35 -14.78 15.32
N GLY A 224 13.51 -14.67 14.65
CA GLY A 224 14.83 -14.98 15.19
C GLY A 224 15.08 -16.47 15.43
N ARG A 225 14.31 -17.36 14.80
CA ARG A 225 14.43 -18.80 14.91
C ARG A 225 15.17 -19.40 13.70
N PHE A 226 15.85 -20.52 13.91
CA PHE A 226 16.50 -21.22 12.81
C PHE A 226 15.47 -21.82 11.83
N PRO A 227 15.74 -21.75 10.51
CA PRO A 227 14.92 -22.38 9.51
C PRO A 227 15.01 -23.92 9.57
N ASN A 228 13.94 -24.60 9.23
CA ASN A 228 13.98 -26.05 9.07
C ASN A 228 14.43 -26.39 7.64
N ILE A 229 15.67 -26.90 7.52
CA ILE A 229 16.30 -27.25 6.24
C ILE A 229 16.38 -28.78 6.00
N SER A 230 15.73 -29.60 6.85
CA SER A 230 15.68 -31.03 6.60
C SER A 230 14.95 -31.34 5.30
N ASN A 231 15.56 -32.19 4.47
CA ASN A 231 15.01 -32.69 3.19
C ASN A 231 13.73 -33.50 3.37
#